data_99d429105689e546cf8e01bba746a9da
#
_entry.id   99d429105689e546cf8e01bba746a9da
#
_cell.length_a   1.000
_cell.length_b   1.000
_cell.length_c   1.000
_cell.angle_alpha   90.00
_cell.angle_beta   90.00
_cell.angle_gamma   90.00
#
_symmetry.space_group_name_H-M   'P 1'
#
loop_
_entity.id
_entity.type
_entity.pdbx_description
1 polymer ?
#
loop_
_entity_poly.entity_id
_entity_poly.type
_entity_poly.pdbx_seq_one_letter_code
_entity_poly.pdbx_strand_id
1 'polypeptide(L)'
;MSKKFKLLLFILCFVAAALNGCAKNADSEVQGSDATVAITNPRQLVAADNKTGRTIMWEANVKQPYTLEYRLQGSKDIQAVQATDSSFTDKNSIIQYTARLSGLMPGSAYEYRISTAQNKGRWHKLSTEKGDGFTALIFPDSQSANYSGWQQLARDAHNRHPESAFYVNMGDLVDNGQDASQWRAWFNSVSVFSDAVPLAPVIGNHEAYSLEWKECLPVSYTHLFNVPQNGLAKYPNQFYSFDYGPVHFVVLDTNFPEMKKFQPDLLADELSWLEKDLAASKAQWKVVLMHRDIFL
;
A
#
# COMPACT_ATOMS: atom_id res chain seq x y z
N MET A 1 -17.13 -35.39 60.89
CA MET A 1 -16.81 -36.82 60.67
C MET A 1 -15.74 -36.89 59.58
N SER A 2 -14.63 -37.36 59.97
CA SER A 2 -13.37 -37.72 59.39
C SER A 2 -13.43 -38.74 58.24
N LYS A 3 -12.53 -38.60 57.28
CA LYS A 3 -11.74 -39.69 56.65
C LYS A 3 -10.82 -39.04 55.59
N LYS A 4 -9.53 -38.81 55.87
CA LYS A 4 -8.29 -39.58 55.76
C LYS A 4 -8.00 -40.04 54.33
N PHE A 5 -7.01 -39.40 53.71
CA PHE A 5 -5.63 -39.83 53.39
C PHE A 5 -5.44 -41.12 52.60
N LYS A 6 -4.73 -41.05 51.46
CA LYS A 6 -3.54 -41.88 51.24
C LYS A 6 -2.60 -41.26 50.18
N LEU A 7 -1.42 -40.91 50.65
CA LEU A 7 -0.20 -40.62 49.93
C LEU A 7 0.44 -41.92 49.44
N LEU A 8 0.88 -42.01 48.19
CA LEU A 8 1.75 -43.12 47.76
C LEU A 8 3.04 -42.53 47.13
N LEU A 9 4.11 -42.73 47.86
CA LEU A 9 5.49 -42.43 47.51
C LEU A 9 6.06 -43.61 46.74
N PHE A 10 6.69 -43.40 45.55
CA PHE A 10 7.55 -44.39 44.92
C PHE A 10 8.93 -43.82 44.78
N ILE A 11 9.86 -44.39 45.52
CA ILE A 11 11.31 -44.25 45.40
C ILE A 11 11.76 -45.31 44.40
N LEU A 12 12.57 -44.93 43.44
CA LEU A 12 13.36 -45.90 42.69
C LEU A 12 14.79 -45.41 42.46
N CYS A 13 15.67 -46.32 42.66
CA CYS A 13 17.10 -46.24 42.87
C CYS A 13 17.94 -45.83 41.63
N PHE A 14 19.01 -45.18 41.93
CA PHE A 14 20.17 -44.95 41.07
C PHE A 14 20.88 -46.24 40.69
N VAL A 15 21.26 -46.35 39.39
CA VAL A 15 22.41 -47.16 38.98
C VAL A 15 23.29 -46.26 38.10
N ALA A 16 24.47 -45.97 38.57
CA ALA A 16 25.51 -45.32 37.84
C ALA A 16 26.26 -46.34 36.97
N ALA A 17 26.40 -46.05 35.70
CA ALA A 17 27.42 -46.68 34.86
C ALA A 17 28.16 -45.58 34.10
N ALA A 18 29.40 -45.36 34.49
CA ALA A 18 30.32 -44.52 33.76
C ALA A 18 30.87 -45.27 32.54
N LEU A 19 30.74 -44.68 31.37
CA LEU A 19 31.61 -45.00 30.23
C LEU A 19 31.98 -43.71 29.50
N ASN A 20 33.30 -43.46 29.46
CA ASN A 20 33.94 -42.44 28.66
C ASN A 20 33.68 -42.66 27.16
N GLY A 21 33.23 -41.63 26.46
CA GLY A 21 33.14 -41.64 25.01
C GLY A 21 33.19 -40.20 24.46
N CYS A 22 34.20 -39.95 23.64
CA CYS A 22 34.57 -38.71 22.97
C CYS A 22 33.45 -37.78 22.61
N ALA A 23 33.57 -36.52 23.00
CA ALA A 23 32.80 -35.42 22.47
C ALA A 23 33.13 -35.22 20.99
N LYS A 24 32.14 -35.49 20.11
CA LYS A 24 32.03 -34.86 18.79
C LYS A 24 31.09 -33.68 18.95
N ASN A 25 31.61 -32.48 18.70
CA ASN A 25 30.83 -31.28 18.53
C ASN A 25 29.82 -31.55 17.39
N ALA A 26 28.56 -31.72 17.72
CA ALA A 26 27.51 -31.59 16.77
C ALA A 26 27.16 -30.10 16.72
N ASP A 27 27.69 -29.43 15.70
CA ASP A 27 27.15 -28.17 15.26
C ASP A 27 25.67 -28.42 14.97
N SER A 28 24.81 -27.90 15.84
CA SER A 28 23.40 -27.80 15.55
C SER A 28 23.24 -26.75 14.45
N GLU A 29 23.25 -27.20 13.19
CA GLU A 29 22.67 -26.41 12.10
C GLU A 29 21.24 -26.06 12.53
N VAL A 30 21.05 -24.80 12.88
CA VAL A 30 19.73 -24.19 12.92
C VAL A 30 19.23 -24.26 11.48
N GLN A 31 18.44 -25.28 11.15
CA GLN A 31 17.65 -25.28 9.95
C GLN A 31 16.72 -24.07 10.06
N GLY A 32 17.14 -22.96 9.46
CA GLY A 32 16.26 -21.84 9.18
C GLY A 32 15.10 -22.40 8.35
N SER A 33 13.89 -22.36 8.90
CA SER A 33 12.70 -22.61 8.13
C SER A 33 12.73 -21.63 6.96
N ASP A 34 12.91 -22.11 5.74
CA ASP A 34 12.75 -21.31 4.52
C ASP A 34 11.32 -20.77 4.54
N ALA A 35 11.17 -19.56 5.05
CA ALA A 35 9.88 -18.88 5.03
C ALA A 35 9.49 -18.69 3.57
N THR A 36 8.42 -19.34 3.15
CA THR A 36 7.91 -19.19 1.80
C THR A 36 7.66 -17.70 1.51
N VAL A 37 8.34 -17.17 0.51
CA VAL A 37 8.20 -15.77 0.10
C VAL A 37 6.79 -15.55 -0.43
N ALA A 38 6.02 -14.75 0.27
CA ALA A 38 4.70 -14.32 -0.16
C ALA A 38 4.75 -12.84 -0.60
N ILE A 39 4.28 -12.59 -1.83
CA ILE A 39 4.06 -11.24 -2.37
C ILE A 39 2.55 -11.06 -2.46
N THR A 40 2.04 -10.03 -1.81
CA THR A 40 0.61 -9.74 -1.75
C THR A 40 0.31 -8.30 -2.13
N ASN A 41 -0.94 -8.01 -2.44
CA ASN A 41 -1.47 -6.68 -2.72
C ASN A 41 -0.66 -5.86 -3.74
N PRO A 42 -0.29 -6.44 -4.92
CA PRO A 42 0.30 -5.65 -5.99
C PRO A 42 -0.71 -4.60 -6.43
N ARG A 43 -0.26 -3.35 -6.49
CA ARG A 43 -1.13 -2.23 -6.84
C ARG A 43 -0.36 -1.16 -7.61
N GLN A 44 -1.07 -0.49 -8.49
CA GLN A 44 -0.57 0.69 -9.17
C GLN A 44 -1.08 1.95 -8.48
N LEU A 45 -0.24 2.97 -8.40
CA LEU A 45 -0.63 4.32 -8.03
C LEU A 45 -0.33 5.26 -9.20
N VAL A 46 -1.10 6.34 -9.29
CA VAL A 46 -0.81 7.41 -10.25
C VAL A 46 0.60 7.97 -10.04
N ALA A 47 1.22 8.41 -11.11
CA ALA A 47 2.46 9.19 -11.06
C ALA A 47 2.12 10.68 -11.25
N ALA A 48 3.05 11.58 -10.93
CA ALA A 48 2.86 13.00 -11.21
C ALA A 48 2.57 13.27 -12.70
N ASP A 49 3.27 12.55 -13.59
CA ASP A 49 2.99 12.49 -15.02
C ASP A 49 2.64 11.04 -15.42
N ASN A 50 1.40 10.79 -15.76
CA ASN A 50 0.89 9.47 -16.12
C ASN A 50 1.16 9.06 -17.58
N LYS A 51 1.72 9.97 -18.39
CA LYS A 51 2.19 9.67 -19.75
C LYS A 51 3.46 8.84 -19.73
N THR A 52 4.36 9.14 -18.80
CA THR A 52 5.71 8.61 -18.79
C THR A 52 6.10 7.90 -17.49
N GLY A 53 5.22 7.94 -16.48
CA GLY A 53 5.49 7.40 -15.16
C GLY A 53 4.41 6.48 -14.60
N ARG A 54 4.81 5.64 -13.63
CA ARG A 54 3.92 4.79 -12.82
C ARG A 54 4.59 4.41 -11.52
N THR A 55 3.85 4.42 -10.42
CA THR A 55 4.29 3.83 -9.15
C THR A 55 3.65 2.45 -8.97
N ILE A 56 4.46 1.46 -8.66
CA ILE A 56 4.01 0.10 -8.35
C ILE A 56 4.38 -0.19 -6.91
N MET A 57 3.43 -0.68 -6.13
CA MET A 57 3.63 -1.11 -4.75
C MET A 57 3.15 -2.54 -4.55
N TRP A 58 3.73 -3.19 -3.56
CA TRP A 58 3.30 -4.50 -3.08
C TRP A 58 3.75 -4.71 -1.64
N GLU A 59 3.26 -5.77 -1.05
CA GLU A 59 3.63 -6.23 0.28
C GLU A 59 4.43 -7.52 0.18
N ALA A 60 5.38 -7.71 1.09
CA ALA A 60 6.11 -8.96 1.24
C ALA A 60 6.34 -9.30 2.71
N ASN A 61 6.34 -10.61 3.01
CA ASN A 61 6.60 -11.14 4.35
C ASN A 61 8.09 -11.40 4.62
N VAL A 62 8.95 -11.26 3.62
CA VAL A 62 10.40 -11.47 3.73
C VAL A 62 11.11 -10.23 3.24
N LYS A 63 12.04 -9.71 4.06
CA LYS A 63 12.92 -8.61 3.66
C LYS A 63 14.06 -9.13 2.80
N GLN A 64 14.04 -8.76 1.53
CA GLN A 64 15.08 -9.09 0.55
C GLN A 64 15.06 -8.11 -0.61
N PRO A 65 16.08 -8.11 -1.49
CA PRO A 65 16.04 -7.35 -2.72
C PRO A 65 14.92 -7.84 -3.66
N TYR A 66 14.05 -6.92 -4.07
CA TYR A 66 13.04 -7.15 -5.10
C TYR A 66 13.32 -6.24 -6.29
N THR A 67 13.04 -6.78 -7.47
CA THR A 67 13.18 -6.07 -8.75
C THR A 67 11.83 -6.04 -9.45
N LEU A 68 11.42 -4.87 -9.92
CA LEU A 68 10.30 -4.75 -10.85
C LEU A 68 10.85 -4.86 -12.28
N GLU A 69 10.51 -5.93 -12.97
CA GLU A 69 10.79 -6.10 -14.39
C GLU A 69 9.59 -5.60 -15.20
N TYR A 70 9.84 -4.89 -16.30
CA TYR A 70 8.80 -4.39 -17.18
C TYR A 70 9.23 -4.38 -18.65
N ARG A 71 8.25 -4.39 -19.54
CA ARG A 71 8.47 -4.38 -21.00
C ARG A 71 7.25 -3.81 -21.72
N LEU A 72 7.41 -3.37 -22.94
CA LEU A 72 6.28 -3.20 -23.85
C LEU A 72 5.57 -4.54 -24.03
N GLN A 73 4.25 -4.52 -24.07
CA GLN A 73 3.45 -5.73 -24.20
C GLN A 73 3.89 -6.54 -25.43
N GLY A 74 4.23 -7.81 -25.21
CA GLY A 74 4.70 -8.70 -26.25
C GLY A 74 6.17 -8.53 -26.64
N SER A 75 6.90 -7.53 -26.13
CA SER A 75 8.33 -7.37 -26.36
C SER A 75 9.15 -8.43 -25.63
N LYS A 76 10.31 -8.76 -26.19
CA LYS A 76 11.34 -9.58 -25.51
C LYS A 76 12.30 -8.73 -24.67
N ASP A 77 12.33 -7.42 -24.91
CA ASP A 77 13.25 -6.50 -24.23
C ASP A 77 12.72 -6.15 -22.84
N ILE A 78 13.29 -6.78 -21.82
CA ILE A 78 12.90 -6.59 -20.44
C ILE A 78 13.84 -5.56 -19.81
N GLN A 79 13.25 -4.53 -19.24
CA GLN A 79 13.91 -3.54 -18.39
C GLN A 79 13.61 -3.86 -16.92
N ALA A 80 14.42 -3.31 -16.01
CA ALA A 80 14.27 -3.56 -14.58
C ALA A 80 14.63 -2.36 -13.74
N VAL A 81 13.90 -2.18 -12.63
CA VAL A 81 14.21 -1.21 -11.58
C VAL A 81 14.23 -1.92 -10.23
N GLN A 82 15.15 -1.49 -9.35
CA GLN A 82 15.18 -1.99 -7.99
C GLN A 82 14.06 -1.35 -7.17
N ALA A 83 13.38 -2.16 -6.37
CA ALA A 83 12.41 -1.67 -5.42
C ALA A 83 13.09 -1.11 -4.18
N THR A 84 12.47 -0.09 -3.58
CA THR A 84 12.81 0.39 -2.24
C THR A 84 11.81 -0.18 -1.23
N ASP A 85 12.30 -0.57 -0.06
CA ASP A 85 11.45 -0.98 1.04
C ASP A 85 11.19 0.18 2.00
N SER A 86 9.98 0.24 2.54
CA SER A 86 9.70 0.97 3.76
C SER A 86 9.31 -0.06 4.83
N SER A 87 10.15 -0.22 5.84
CA SER A 87 9.79 -1.04 6.99
C SER A 87 8.74 -0.30 7.80
N PHE A 88 7.51 -0.68 7.62
CA PHE A 88 6.42 -0.28 8.46
C PHE A 88 6.28 -1.35 9.55
N THR A 89 6.60 -0.99 10.77
CA THR A 89 6.40 -1.85 11.92
C THR A 89 4.94 -1.83 12.35
N ASP A 90 4.07 -2.40 11.53
CA ASP A 90 2.84 -2.92 12.08
C ASP A 90 3.15 -4.23 12.84
N LYS A 91 2.21 -4.66 13.68
CA LYS A 91 2.34 -5.92 14.46
C LYS A 91 2.54 -7.18 13.60
N ASN A 92 2.45 -7.09 12.28
CA ASN A 92 2.46 -8.21 11.33
C ASN A 92 3.77 -8.30 10.53
N SER A 93 4.74 -7.43 10.76
CA SER A 93 6.04 -7.43 10.08
C SER A 93 5.94 -7.42 8.53
N ILE A 94 4.83 -6.90 7.99
CA ILE A 94 4.64 -6.79 6.55
C ILE A 94 5.46 -5.60 6.04
N ILE A 95 6.23 -5.83 5.00
CA ILE A 95 7.13 -4.84 4.41
C ILE A 95 6.49 -4.32 3.13
N GLN A 96 6.35 -3.00 3.04
CA GLN A 96 5.90 -2.33 1.83
C GLN A 96 7.06 -2.10 0.89
N TYR A 97 6.91 -2.48 -0.37
CA TYR A 97 7.88 -2.22 -1.44
C TYR A 97 7.31 -1.27 -2.47
N THR A 98 8.16 -0.41 -2.99
CA THR A 98 7.81 0.56 -4.02
C THR A 98 8.82 0.52 -5.15
N ALA A 99 8.34 0.48 -6.37
CA ALA A 99 9.12 0.71 -7.59
C ALA A 99 8.49 1.85 -8.39
N ARG A 100 9.29 2.85 -8.78
CA ARG A 100 8.85 3.97 -9.60
C ARG A 100 9.38 3.79 -11.01
N LEU A 101 8.49 3.76 -11.98
CA LEU A 101 8.81 3.77 -13.40
C LEU A 101 8.77 5.20 -13.93
N SER A 102 9.73 5.54 -14.77
CA SER A 102 9.80 6.80 -15.49
C SER A 102 10.33 6.57 -16.91
N GLY A 103 10.09 7.53 -17.80
CA GLY A 103 10.54 7.41 -19.19
C GLY A 103 9.78 6.37 -20.00
N LEU A 104 8.59 5.98 -19.56
CA LEU A 104 7.69 5.14 -20.34
C LEU A 104 7.21 5.87 -21.58
N MET A 105 6.89 5.14 -22.64
CA MET A 105 6.33 5.73 -23.86
C MET A 105 4.85 6.09 -23.62
N PRO A 106 4.42 7.30 -23.96
CA PRO A 106 3.02 7.69 -23.89
C PRO A 106 2.10 6.80 -24.72
N GLY A 107 0.87 6.58 -24.26
CA GLY A 107 -0.16 5.83 -24.99
C GLY A 107 0.17 4.37 -25.25
N SER A 108 1.03 3.78 -24.44
CA SER A 108 1.60 2.45 -24.68
C SER A 108 1.12 1.42 -23.66
N ALA A 109 0.97 0.18 -24.11
CA ALA A 109 0.69 -0.96 -23.26
C ALA A 109 2.00 -1.62 -22.82
N TYR A 110 2.15 -1.80 -21.53
CA TYR A 110 3.26 -2.47 -20.88
C TYR A 110 2.78 -3.68 -20.08
N GLU A 111 3.73 -4.52 -19.73
CA GLU A 111 3.57 -5.56 -18.72
C GLU A 111 4.67 -5.39 -17.67
N TYR A 112 4.35 -5.64 -16.41
CA TYR A 112 5.36 -5.68 -15.35
C TYR A 112 5.20 -6.92 -14.48
N ARG A 113 6.28 -7.31 -13.80
CA ARG A 113 6.25 -8.37 -12.80
C ARG A 113 7.22 -8.08 -11.67
N ILE A 114 6.89 -8.60 -10.49
CA ILE A 114 7.73 -8.52 -9.30
C ILE A 114 8.61 -9.77 -9.26
N SER A 115 9.91 -9.59 -9.10
CA SER A 115 10.89 -10.67 -9.17
C SER A 115 11.87 -10.62 -8.01
N THR A 116 12.37 -11.78 -7.64
CA THR A 116 13.55 -11.96 -6.78
C THR A 116 14.66 -12.63 -7.58
N ALA A 117 15.84 -12.83 -6.98
CA ALA A 117 16.92 -13.57 -7.61
C ALA A 117 16.49 -15.02 -8.00
N GLN A 118 15.64 -15.62 -7.17
CA GLN A 118 15.24 -17.04 -7.29
C GLN A 118 13.90 -17.21 -8.04
N ASN A 119 13.04 -16.19 -8.07
CA ASN A 119 11.67 -16.36 -8.52
C ASN A 119 11.20 -15.20 -9.40
N LYS A 120 10.50 -15.52 -10.48
CA LYS A 120 9.87 -14.57 -11.38
C LYS A 120 8.36 -14.61 -11.17
N GLY A 121 7.78 -13.47 -10.79
CA GLY A 121 6.33 -13.33 -10.64
C GLY A 121 5.58 -13.41 -11.98
N ARG A 122 4.25 -13.43 -11.90
CA ARG A 122 3.38 -13.32 -13.09
C ARG A 122 3.46 -11.92 -13.68
N TRP A 123 3.15 -11.81 -14.97
CA TRP A 123 3.02 -10.53 -15.65
C TRP A 123 1.67 -9.88 -15.32
N HIS A 124 1.71 -8.58 -15.04
CA HIS A 124 0.56 -7.71 -14.81
C HIS A 124 0.51 -6.65 -15.92
N LYS A 125 -0.67 -6.13 -16.21
CA LYS A 125 -0.86 -5.09 -17.22
C LYS A 125 -0.54 -3.71 -16.65
N LEU A 126 -0.01 -2.83 -17.50
CA LEU A 126 0.16 -1.42 -17.23
C LEU A 126 -0.07 -0.65 -18.53
N SER A 127 -0.83 0.44 -18.47
CA SER A 127 -1.04 1.32 -19.61
C SER A 127 -0.66 2.74 -19.24
N THR A 128 0.06 3.42 -20.12
CA THR A 128 0.33 4.86 -19.99
C THR A 128 -0.79 5.68 -20.62
N GLU A 129 -0.91 6.92 -20.19
CA GLU A 129 -1.91 7.86 -20.69
C GLU A 129 -1.81 8.07 -22.20
N LYS A 130 -2.97 8.08 -22.89
CA LYS A 130 -3.06 8.20 -24.36
C LYS A 130 -3.24 9.62 -24.88
N GLY A 131 -3.55 10.59 -23.98
CA GLY A 131 -3.74 11.98 -24.36
C GLY A 131 -5.16 12.37 -24.81
N ASP A 132 -5.97 11.41 -25.23
CA ASP A 132 -7.32 11.63 -25.74
C ASP A 132 -8.34 11.34 -24.66
N GLY A 133 -9.07 12.05 -24.08
CA GLY A 133 -10.13 11.74 -23.11
C GLY A 133 -9.95 10.46 -22.30
N PHE A 134 -10.47 10.41 -21.13
CA PHE A 134 -10.35 9.24 -20.25
C PHE A 134 -11.63 9.07 -19.42
N THR A 135 -11.86 7.87 -18.92
CA THR A 135 -12.82 7.55 -17.88
C THR A 135 -12.08 7.29 -16.58
N ALA A 136 -12.52 7.87 -15.46
CA ALA A 136 -12.03 7.54 -14.12
C ALA A 136 -13.20 7.06 -13.25
N LEU A 137 -12.94 6.09 -12.38
CA LEU A 137 -13.89 5.68 -11.35
C LEU A 137 -13.63 6.50 -10.09
N ILE A 138 -14.64 7.16 -9.57
CA ILE A 138 -14.55 7.93 -8.33
C ILE A 138 -15.48 7.30 -7.31
N PHE A 139 -14.89 6.77 -6.25
CA PHE A 139 -15.60 6.14 -5.15
C PHE A 139 -15.59 7.08 -3.94
N PRO A 140 -16.71 7.24 -3.25
CA PRO A 140 -16.75 7.90 -1.94
C PRO A 140 -16.12 7.00 -0.87
N ASP A 141 -16.48 7.26 0.39
CA ASP A 141 -16.10 6.42 1.53
C ASP A 141 -16.36 4.94 1.25
N SER A 142 -15.39 4.10 1.54
CA SER A 142 -15.50 2.65 1.34
C SER A 142 -15.42 1.88 2.66
N GLN A 143 -15.26 2.58 3.76
CA GLN A 143 -15.28 2.02 5.11
C GLN A 143 -16.57 1.22 5.36
N SER A 144 -16.45 0.10 5.99
CA SER A 144 -17.61 -0.74 6.32
C SER A 144 -17.28 -1.82 7.35
N ALA A 145 -18.32 -2.40 7.94
CA ALA A 145 -18.16 -3.45 8.94
C ALA A 145 -17.54 -4.75 8.36
N ASN A 146 -17.79 -5.07 7.09
CA ASN A 146 -17.35 -6.35 6.51
C ASN A 146 -16.81 -6.27 5.08
N TYR A 147 -16.71 -5.11 4.49
CA TYR A 147 -16.19 -4.84 3.14
C TYR A 147 -16.82 -5.63 1.98
N SER A 148 -17.82 -6.47 2.21
CA SER A 148 -18.45 -7.25 1.13
C SER A 148 -19.22 -6.35 0.15
N GLY A 149 -19.89 -5.33 0.67
CA GLY A 149 -20.56 -4.30 -0.15
C GLY A 149 -19.57 -3.51 -0.99
N TRP A 150 -18.46 -3.09 -0.39
CA TRP A 150 -17.37 -2.42 -1.09
C TRP A 150 -16.78 -3.31 -2.20
N GLN A 151 -16.47 -4.57 -1.90
CA GLN A 151 -15.96 -5.52 -2.89
C GLN A 151 -16.90 -5.68 -4.08
N GLN A 152 -18.21 -5.81 -3.82
CA GLN A 152 -19.22 -5.93 -4.87
C GLN A 152 -19.26 -4.66 -5.71
N LEU A 153 -19.37 -3.49 -5.08
CA LEU A 153 -19.44 -2.20 -5.76
C LEU A 153 -18.23 -1.94 -6.64
N ALA A 154 -17.02 -2.12 -6.09
CA ALA A 154 -15.77 -1.88 -6.80
C ALA A 154 -15.62 -2.80 -8.02
N ARG A 155 -15.95 -4.08 -7.87
CA ARG A 155 -15.96 -5.07 -8.95
C ARG A 155 -16.97 -4.72 -10.04
N ASP A 156 -18.20 -4.37 -9.65
CA ASP A 156 -19.27 -4.05 -10.61
C ASP A 156 -18.97 -2.76 -11.39
N ALA A 157 -18.42 -1.76 -10.72
CA ALA A 157 -18.00 -0.52 -11.36
C ALA A 157 -16.86 -0.80 -12.38
N HIS A 158 -15.85 -1.57 -12.00
CA HIS A 158 -14.77 -1.94 -12.91
C HIS A 158 -15.27 -2.79 -14.10
N ASN A 159 -16.17 -3.75 -13.86
CA ASN A 159 -16.73 -4.58 -14.93
C ASN A 159 -17.56 -3.78 -15.95
N ARG A 160 -18.24 -2.72 -15.50
CA ARG A 160 -18.99 -1.81 -16.37
C ARG A 160 -18.10 -0.84 -17.13
N HIS A 161 -16.94 -0.49 -16.55
CA HIS A 161 -15.98 0.47 -17.08
C HIS A 161 -14.56 -0.10 -17.08
N PRO A 162 -14.31 -1.20 -17.82
CA PRO A 162 -12.99 -1.84 -17.86
C PRO A 162 -11.93 -0.98 -18.55
N GLU A 163 -12.35 0.05 -19.27
CA GLU A 163 -11.52 1.06 -19.92
C GLU A 163 -11.00 2.14 -18.95
N SER A 164 -11.40 2.08 -17.68
CA SER A 164 -11.05 3.13 -16.69
C SER A 164 -9.53 3.29 -16.58
N ALA A 165 -9.11 4.52 -16.74
CA ALA A 165 -7.71 4.92 -16.76
C ALA A 165 -7.07 4.89 -15.37
N PHE A 166 -7.85 5.26 -14.36
CA PHE A 166 -7.50 5.21 -12.94
C PHE A 166 -8.76 5.22 -12.09
N TYR A 167 -8.60 4.99 -10.80
CA TYR A 167 -9.68 5.17 -9.84
C TYR A 167 -9.24 6.02 -8.66
N VAL A 168 -10.19 6.71 -8.07
CA VAL A 168 -10.03 7.52 -6.85
C VAL A 168 -10.88 6.89 -5.75
N ASN A 169 -10.36 6.83 -4.54
CA ASN A 169 -11.16 6.63 -3.34
C ASN A 169 -11.04 7.90 -2.49
N MET A 170 -12.17 8.54 -2.21
CA MET A 170 -12.26 9.91 -1.71
C MET A 170 -12.06 10.03 -0.19
N GLY A 171 -11.27 9.16 0.41
CA GLY A 171 -11.02 9.13 1.84
C GLY A 171 -11.89 8.12 2.57
N ASP A 172 -11.63 7.94 3.86
CA ASP A 172 -12.27 6.94 4.70
C ASP A 172 -12.31 5.58 4.02
N LEU A 173 -11.12 5.12 3.59
CA LEU A 173 -10.96 3.85 2.89
C LEU A 173 -11.34 2.70 3.81
N VAL A 174 -10.93 2.84 5.07
CA VAL A 174 -11.20 1.88 6.15
C VAL A 174 -11.87 2.58 7.32
N ASP A 175 -12.58 1.84 8.14
CA ASP A 175 -13.28 2.37 9.31
C ASP A 175 -12.31 2.77 10.44
N ASN A 176 -11.13 2.14 10.53
CA ASN A 176 -10.06 2.57 11.41
C ASN A 176 -8.70 2.40 10.73
N GLY A 177 -8.02 3.52 10.49
CA GLY A 177 -6.77 3.57 9.75
C GLY A 177 -5.59 2.82 10.37
N GLN A 178 -5.66 2.46 11.65
CA GLN A 178 -4.63 1.68 12.33
C GLN A 178 -4.97 0.19 12.44
N ASP A 179 -6.13 -0.24 11.92
CA ASP A 179 -6.53 -1.65 11.90
C ASP A 179 -6.03 -2.37 10.62
N ALA A 180 -4.94 -3.13 10.78
CA ALA A 180 -4.36 -3.89 9.68
C ALA A 180 -5.32 -4.95 9.08
N SER A 181 -6.33 -5.41 9.83
CA SER A 181 -7.32 -6.36 9.32
C SER A 181 -8.27 -5.70 8.33
N GLN A 182 -8.63 -4.45 8.57
CA GLN A 182 -9.48 -3.67 7.68
C GLN A 182 -8.74 -3.31 6.38
N TRP A 183 -7.46 -2.94 6.47
CA TRP A 183 -6.63 -2.73 5.27
C TRP A 183 -6.52 -4.00 4.42
N ARG A 184 -6.34 -5.16 5.02
CA ARG A 184 -6.36 -6.44 4.27
C ARG A 184 -7.70 -6.67 3.57
N ALA A 185 -8.81 -6.40 4.26
CA ALA A 185 -10.15 -6.54 3.68
C ALA A 185 -10.37 -5.54 2.53
N TRP A 186 -9.90 -4.31 2.70
CA TRP A 186 -9.96 -3.28 1.66
C TRP A 186 -9.15 -3.68 0.41
N PHE A 187 -7.88 -4.06 0.58
CA PHE A 187 -7.04 -4.51 -0.55
C PHE A 187 -7.61 -5.74 -1.26
N ASN A 188 -8.14 -6.70 -0.51
CA ASN A 188 -8.82 -7.86 -1.09
C ASN A 188 -10.01 -7.45 -1.98
N SER A 189 -10.72 -6.40 -1.58
CA SER A 189 -11.89 -5.91 -2.33
C SER A 189 -11.52 -5.36 -3.71
N VAL A 190 -10.38 -4.69 -3.84
CA VAL A 190 -9.91 -4.10 -5.10
C VAL A 190 -8.89 -4.97 -5.85
N SER A 191 -8.51 -6.12 -5.31
CA SER A 191 -7.45 -7.01 -5.85
C SER A 191 -7.70 -7.48 -7.29
N VAL A 192 -8.95 -7.45 -7.75
CA VAL A 192 -9.34 -7.87 -9.09
C VAL A 192 -8.90 -6.90 -10.19
N PHE A 193 -8.52 -5.65 -9.84
CA PHE A 193 -8.09 -4.65 -10.81
C PHE A 193 -6.95 -3.74 -10.33
N SER A 194 -6.64 -3.69 -9.04
CA SER A 194 -5.63 -2.76 -8.47
C SER A 194 -4.22 -2.98 -9.02
N ASP A 195 -3.94 -4.18 -9.52
CA ASP A 195 -2.67 -4.52 -10.18
C ASP A 195 -2.59 -4.02 -11.63
N ALA A 196 -3.68 -3.52 -12.20
CA ALA A 196 -3.77 -3.06 -13.59
C ALA A 196 -4.27 -1.61 -13.74
N VAL A 197 -5.13 -1.16 -12.82
CA VAL A 197 -5.71 0.19 -12.83
C VAL A 197 -5.12 1.00 -11.68
N PRO A 198 -4.47 2.15 -11.94
CA PRO A 198 -3.83 2.93 -10.88
C PRO A 198 -4.84 3.63 -9.97
N LEU A 199 -4.50 3.69 -8.70
CA LEU A 199 -5.23 4.41 -7.65
C LEU A 199 -4.66 5.81 -7.46
N ALA A 200 -5.55 6.78 -7.29
CA ALA A 200 -5.27 8.07 -6.67
C ALA A 200 -6.00 8.12 -5.30
N PRO A 201 -5.34 7.74 -4.21
CA PRO A 201 -5.99 7.72 -2.90
C PRO A 201 -6.10 9.13 -2.32
N VAL A 202 -7.23 9.44 -1.71
CA VAL A 202 -7.43 10.62 -0.86
C VAL A 202 -7.42 10.16 0.58
N ILE A 203 -6.86 10.93 1.50
CA ILE A 203 -6.88 10.62 2.91
C ILE A 203 -8.16 11.14 3.55
N GLY A 204 -8.84 10.30 4.36
CA GLY A 204 -9.98 10.69 5.17
C GLY A 204 -9.63 10.79 6.65
N ASN A 205 -10.61 11.18 7.48
CA ASN A 205 -10.37 11.30 8.91
C ASN A 205 -10.26 9.95 9.62
N HIS A 206 -10.92 8.91 9.10
CA HIS A 206 -10.81 7.57 9.68
C HIS A 206 -9.40 6.98 9.57
N GLU A 207 -8.60 7.42 8.62
CA GLU A 207 -7.18 7.09 8.53
C GLU A 207 -6.35 7.67 9.69
N ALA A 208 -6.87 8.71 10.38
CA ALA A 208 -6.21 9.43 11.45
C ALA A 208 -6.72 9.08 12.86
N TYR A 209 -7.33 7.90 13.04
CA TYR A 209 -7.74 7.40 14.36
C TYR A 209 -6.96 6.15 14.78
N SER A 210 -6.57 6.11 16.06
CA SER A 210 -5.99 4.93 16.70
C SER A 210 -7.04 3.84 16.91
N LEU A 211 -6.61 2.62 17.30
CA LEU A 211 -7.53 1.53 17.64
C LEU A 211 -8.48 1.87 18.81
N GLU A 212 -8.10 2.83 19.64
CA GLU A 212 -8.93 3.36 20.75
C GLU A 212 -9.77 4.58 20.33
N TRP A 213 -9.89 4.85 19.03
CA TRP A 213 -10.63 5.99 18.45
C TRP A 213 -10.14 7.35 18.93
N LYS A 214 -8.83 7.46 19.14
CA LYS A 214 -8.17 8.74 19.44
C LYS A 214 -7.43 9.22 18.21
N GLU A 215 -7.40 10.53 18.03
CA GLU A 215 -6.61 11.16 16.96
C GLU A 215 -5.15 10.72 17.03
N CYS A 216 -4.59 10.39 15.88
CA CYS A 216 -3.19 10.00 15.70
C CYS A 216 -2.72 10.33 14.28
N LEU A 217 -1.41 10.29 14.06
CA LEU A 217 -0.88 10.39 12.70
C LEU A 217 -1.35 9.21 11.83
N PRO A 218 -1.68 9.44 10.56
CA PRO A 218 -2.19 8.41 9.64
C PRO A 218 -1.07 7.50 9.12
N VAL A 219 -0.34 6.86 10.05
CA VAL A 219 0.91 6.14 9.76
C VAL A 219 0.68 4.99 8.79
N SER A 220 -0.39 4.21 8.96
CA SER A 220 -0.69 3.12 8.03
C SER A 220 -0.91 3.63 6.61
N TYR A 221 -1.78 4.64 6.44
CA TYR A 221 -2.08 5.23 5.14
C TYR A 221 -0.81 5.72 4.43
N THR A 222 0.02 6.51 5.12
CA THR A 222 1.24 7.09 4.54
C THR A 222 2.29 6.06 4.14
N HIS A 223 2.23 4.83 4.67
CA HIS A 223 3.10 3.72 4.27
C HIS A 223 2.46 2.82 3.21
N LEU A 224 1.14 2.71 3.21
CA LEU A 224 0.41 1.89 2.24
C LEU A 224 0.31 2.55 0.86
N PHE A 225 0.44 3.88 0.79
CA PHE A 225 0.29 4.62 -0.47
C PHE A 225 1.45 5.60 -0.68
N ASN A 226 2.37 5.24 -1.57
CA ASN A 226 3.51 6.07 -1.93
C ASN A 226 3.17 6.88 -3.20
N VAL A 227 2.36 7.92 -3.01
CA VAL A 227 1.81 8.79 -4.04
C VAL A 227 2.89 9.68 -4.71
N PRO A 228 2.56 10.51 -5.73
CA PRO A 228 3.49 11.51 -6.26
C PRO A 228 4.16 12.34 -5.17
N GLN A 229 5.48 12.48 -5.24
CA GLN A 229 6.28 13.15 -4.21
C GLN A 229 6.47 14.66 -4.52
N ASN A 230 5.41 15.31 -4.94
CA ASN A 230 5.39 16.75 -5.26
C ASN A 230 4.64 17.59 -4.20
N GLY A 231 4.07 16.95 -3.17
CA GLY A 231 3.67 17.62 -1.94
C GLY A 231 4.87 18.07 -1.10
N LEU A 232 4.65 18.49 0.12
CA LEU A 232 5.72 18.89 1.04
C LEU A 232 6.30 17.67 1.78
N ALA A 233 7.62 17.56 1.82
CA ALA A 233 8.31 16.45 2.51
C ALA A 233 7.98 16.35 4.01
N LYS A 234 7.51 17.45 4.63
CA LYS A 234 7.03 17.51 6.02
C LYS A 234 5.76 16.67 6.22
N TYR A 235 4.98 16.46 5.15
CA TYR A 235 3.70 15.75 5.15
C TYR A 235 3.70 14.63 4.10
N PRO A 236 4.50 13.59 4.29
CA PRO A 236 4.71 12.57 3.26
C PRO A 236 3.40 11.85 2.94
N ASN A 237 3.08 11.76 1.65
CA ASN A 237 1.92 11.04 1.11
C ASN A 237 0.53 11.55 1.57
N GLN A 238 0.42 12.75 2.15
CA GLN A 238 -0.86 13.29 2.62
C GLN A 238 -1.57 14.09 1.53
N PHE A 239 -0.86 14.95 0.81
CA PHE A 239 -1.38 15.71 -0.31
C PHE A 239 -0.38 15.74 -1.48
N TYR A 240 -0.90 15.84 -2.69
CA TYR A 240 -0.10 15.76 -3.91
C TYR A 240 -0.91 16.20 -5.13
N SER A 241 -0.27 16.32 -6.29
CA SER A 241 -0.93 16.55 -7.56
C SER A 241 -0.47 15.57 -8.64
N PHE A 242 -1.28 15.41 -9.68
CA PHE A 242 -0.93 14.62 -10.85
C PHE A 242 -1.68 15.10 -12.08
N ASP A 243 -1.07 14.91 -13.24
CA ASP A 243 -1.69 15.19 -14.52
C ASP A 243 -2.24 13.93 -15.17
N TYR A 244 -3.43 14.04 -15.76
CA TYR A 244 -4.00 13.02 -16.62
C TYR A 244 -4.79 13.67 -17.75
N GLY A 245 -4.37 13.49 -19.02
CA GLY A 245 -4.94 14.17 -20.17
C GLY A 245 -4.85 15.69 -20.03
N PRO A 246 -5.93 16.40 -20.28
CA PRO A 246 -5.99 17.86 -20.15
C PRO A 246 -6.28 18.34 -18.72
N VAL A 247 -6.27 17.45 -17.74
CA VAL A 247 -6.69 17.72 -16.37
C VAL A 247 -5.51 17.65 -15.41
N HIS A 248 -5.38 18.66 -14.58
CA HIS A 248 -4.52 18.70 -13.41
C HIS A 248 -5.37 18.36 -12.17
N PHE A 249 -5.05 17.26 -11.52
CA PHE A 249 -5.71 16.82 -10.29
C PHE A 249 -4.86 17.22 -9.08
N VAL A 250 -5.51 17.81 -8.10
CA VAL A 250 -4.92 18.13 -6.81
C VAL A 250 -5.65 17.32 -5.74
N VAL A 251 -4.92 16.60 -4.93
CA VAL A 251 -5.42 15.84 -3.80
C VAL A 251 -5.01 16.53 -2.51
N LEU A 252 -6.00 16.89 -1.68
CA LEU A 252 -5.80 17.62 -0.42
C LEU A 252 -6.07 16.73 0.80
N ASP A 253 -5.36 17.03 1.88
CA ASP A 253 -5.63 16.51 3.23
C ASP A 253 -6.47 17.52 4.01
N THR A 254 -7.77 17.29 4.10
CA THR A 254 -8.69 18.17 4.82
C THR A 254 -8.93 17.75 6.28
N ASN A 255 -8.06 16.94 6.87
CA ASN A 255 -8.20 16.45 8.26
C ASN A 255 -7.51 17.39 9.28
N PHE A 256 -7.58 18.68 9.05
CA PHE A 256 -6.96 19.69 9.92
C PHE A 256 -7.40 19.58 11.40
N PRO A 257 -8.67 19.29 11.72
CA PRO A 257 -9.09 19.14 13.11
C PRO A 257 -8.35 18.01 13.82
N GLU A 258 -8.26 16.83 13.20
CA GLU A 258 -7.58 15.64 13.72
C GLU A 258 -6.07 15.86 13.78
N MET A 259 -5.52 16.59 12.82
CA MET A 259 -4.07 16.82 12.71
C MET A 259 -3.56 17.98 13.56
N LYS A 260 -4.42 18.85 14.07
CA LYS A 260 -4.03 20.09 14.78
C LYS A 260 -2.98 19.88 15.88
N LYS A 261 -3.08 18.77 16.61
CA LYS A 261 -2.15 18.43 17.70
C LYS A 261 -0.78 17.96 17.19
N PHE A 262 -0.74 17.31 16.05
CA PHE A 262 0.45 16.65 15.51
C PHE A 262 1.12 17.47 14.41
N GLN A 263 0.33 18.16 13.63
CA GLN A 263 0.74 18.92 12.45
C GLN A 263 0.02 20.30 12.43
N PRO A 264 0.30 21.19 13.39
CA PRO A 264 -0.46 22.45 13.57
C PRO A 264 -0.40 23.39 12.37
N ASP A 265 0.64 23.27 11.55
CA ASP A 265 0.85 24.13 10.36
C ASP A 265 0.28 23.50 9.07
N LEU A 266 -0.33 22.30 9.11
CA LEU A 266 -0.75 21.55 7.92
C LEU A 266 -1.57 22.41 6.97
N LEU A 267 -2.61 23.07 7.46
CA LEU A 267 -3.49 23.92 6.63
C LEU A 267 -2.72 25.04 5.95
N ALA A 268 -1.89 25.78 6.69
CA ALA A 268 -1.15 26.93 6.14
C ALA A 268 -0.11 26.50 5.09
N ASP A 269 0.60 25.42 5.38
CA ASP A 269 1.61 24.84 4.50
C ASP A 269 0.97 24.26 3.23
N GLU A 270 -0.15 23.55 3.35
CA GLU A 270 -0.89 22.97 2.23
C GLU A 270 -1.47 24.07 1.32
N LEU A 271 -2.07 25.13 1.88
CA LEU A 271 -2.58 26.25 1.10
C LEU A 271 -1.46 26.95 0.33
N SER A 272 -0.30 27.18 0.97
CA SER A 272 0.86 27.78 0.29
C SER A 272 1.40 26.89 -0.83
N TRP A 273 1.37 25.58 -0.66
CA TRP A 273 1.74 24.63 -1.69
C TRP A 273 0.72 24.62 -2.83
N LEU A 274 -0.59 24.57 -2.50
CA LEU A 274 -1.69 24.56 -3.46
C LEU A 274 -1.66 25.77 -4.39
N GLU A 275 -1.44 26.97 -3.85
CA GLU A 275 -1.32 28.20 -4.66
C GLU A 275 -0.20 28.08 -5.69
N LYS A 276 0.96 27.58 -5.32
CA LYS A 276 2.11 27.38 -6.20
C LYS A 276 1.87 26.31 -7.25
N ASP A 277 1.28 25.20 -6.85
CA ASP A 277 0.98 24.05 -7.70
C ASP A 277 -0.04 24.44 -8.79
N LEU A 278 -1.15 25.07 -8.40
CA LEU A 278 -2.15 25.58 -9.34
C LEU A 278 -1.62 26.65 -10.28
N ALA A 279 -0.74 27.55 -9.80
CA ALA A 279 -0.13 28.58 -10.61
C ALA A 279 0.88 28.01 -11.64
N ALA A 280 1.56 26.93 -11.30
CA ALA A 280 2.51 26.24 -12.19
C ALA A 280 1.80 25.43 -13.28
N SER A 281 0.60 24.92 -13.01
CA SER A 281 -0.15 24.07 -13.93
C SER A 281 -0.69 24.85 -15.12
N LYS A 282 -0.43 24.33 -16.33
CA LYS A 282 -0.97 24.81 -17.61
C LYS A 282 -2.13 23.94 -18.13
N ALA A 283 -2.59 22.98 -17.34
CA ALA A 283 -3.69 22.12 -17.73
C ALA A 283 -4.96 22.92 -17.97
N GLN A 284 -5.76 22.48 -18.94
CA GLN A 284 -7.03 23.11 -19.31
C GLN A 284 -8.03 23.07 -18.15
N TRP A 285 -8.05 21.96 -17.42
CA TRP A 285 -8.94 21.75 -16.29
C TRP A 285 -8.14 21.53 -15.02
N LYS A 286 -8.65 22.04 -13.92
CA LYS A 286 -8.12 21.80 -12.58
C LYS A 286 -9.23 21.18 -11.74
N VAL A 287 -8.97 20.01 -11.18
CA VAL A 287 -9.90 19.26 -10.34
C VAL A 287 -9.26 19.05 -8.98
N VAL A 288 -9.94 19.49 -7.94
CA VAL A 288 -9.52 19.28 -6.55
C VAL A 288 -10.29 18.11 -5.96
N LEU A 289 -9.57 17.16 -5.40
CA LEU A 289 -10.08 15.98 -4.74
C LEU A 289 -9.81 16.13 -3.23
N MET A 290 -10.85 16.08 -2.42
CA MET A 290 -10.75 16.21 -0.97
C MET A 290 -11.83 15.35 -0.31
N HIS A 291 -11.56 14.84 0.88
CA HIS A 291 -12.51 14.02 1.61
C HIS A 291 -13.61 14.87 2.24
N ARG A 292 -13.23 15.88 3.01
CA ARG A 292 -14.19 16.77 3.69
C ARG A 292 -14.29 18.12 3.01
N ASP A 293 -15.50 18.66 3.04
CA ASP A 293 -15.77 20.04 2.66
C ASP A 293 -15.05 20.98 3.65
N ILE A 294 -14.39 22.01 3.11
CA ILE A 294 -13.67 23.02 3.90
C ILE A 294 -14.60 24.15 4.39
N PHE A 295 -15.87 24.11 4.01
CA PHE A 295 -16.85 25.17 4.32
C PHE A 295 -17.80 24.82 5.48
N LEU A 296 -17.62 23.68 6.12
CA LEU A 296 -18.43 23.24 7.27
C LEU A 296 -17.74 23.52 8.60
#